data_347dc5e707435e02fa4a30049d9abe99
#
_entry.id   347dc5e707435e02fa4a30049d9abe99
#
_cell.length_a   1.000
_cell.length_b   1.000
_cell.length_c   1.000
_cell.angle_alpha   90.00
_cell.angle_beta   90.00
_cell.angle_gamma   90.00
#
_symmetry.space_group_name_H-M   'P 1'
#
loop_
_entity.id
_entity.type
_entity.pdbx_description
1 polymer ?
#
loop_
_entity_poly.entity_id
_entity_poly.type
_entity_poly.pdbx_seq_one_letter_code
_entity_poly.pdbx_strand_id
1 'polypeptide(L)'
;MGPVYGNDTQIANQMSGFVTNPMEHAEASKIAIYSVASYAWNPTKYNSEKTWKDAIMNILPDAATELEFFAAHNSDLGPNGHKYRREESVNLQPTAQSFTESYIKNKTYTEKDFSILQETFSQMVESSDILVAHADKNPIIVEIMPWLYQFKLLGETGNEVLAMVKAYDKNDQSLFMRKYKHVKALQQQMFQIDQTYNQNPYQPGIKTAG
;
A
#
# COMPACT_ATOMS: atom_id res chain seq x y z
N MET A 1 -0.78 -7.36 3.59
CA MET A 1 0.47 -7.29 4.42
C MET A 1 0.27 -6.53 5.75
N GLY A 2 -0.93 -6.13 6.08
CA GLY A 2 -1.22 -5.37 7.31
C GLY A 2 -1.23 -6.22 8.59
N PRO A 3 -1.37 -5.56 9.77
CA PRO A 3 -1.38 -6.23 11.06
C PRO A 3 -2.56 -7.20 11.20
N VAL A 4 -2.40 -8.26 11.98
CA VAL A 4 -3.45 -9.24 12.28
C VAL A 4 -4.13 -8.84 13.59
N TYR A 5 -5.43 -8.55 13.57
CA TYR A 5 -6.20 -8.12 14.73
C TYR A 5 -7.63 -8.70 14.71
N GLY A 6 -8.38 -8.47 15.79
CA GLY A 6 -9.79 -8.88 15.92
C GLY A 6 -9.99 -10.30 16.44
N ASN A 7 -8.92 -11.04 16.77
CA ASN A 7 -9.01 -12.35 17.38
C ASN A 7 -9.26 -12.26 18.89
N ASP A 8 -10.09 -13.16 19.41
CA ASP A 8 -10.37 -13.25 20.84
C ASP A 8 -9.12 -13.74 21.62
N THR A 9 -8.65 -12.93 22.55
CA THR A 9 -7.47 -13.25 23.36
C THR A 9 -7.76 -14.29 24.44
N GLN A 10 -9.01 -14.64 24.70
CA GLN A 10 -9.44 -15.64 25.70
C GLN A 10 -9.65 -17.04 25.10
N ILE A 11 -9.57 -17.17 23.77
CA ILE A 11 -9.87 -18.41 23.06
C ILE A 11 -8.92 -19.56 23.37
N ALA A 12 -7.70 -19.26 23.88
CA ALA A 12 -6.67 -20.24 24.14
C ALA A 12 -7.13 -21.41 25.05
N ASN A 13 -8.04 -21.16 25.99
CA ASN A 13 -8.59 -22.17 26.90
C ASN A 13 -9.66 -23.06 26.25
N GLN A 14 -10.09 -22.74 25.05
CA GLN A 14 -11.18 -23.42 24.33
C GLN A 14 -10.69 -24.15 23.08
N MET A 15 -9.41 -24.02 22.73
CA MET A 15 -8.84 -24.59 21.52
C MET A 15 -7.78 -25.66 21.85
N SER A 16 -7.85 -26.76 21.10
CA SER A 16 -6.82 -27.82 21.15
C SER A 16 -5.61 -27.53 20.22
N GLY A 17 -5.71 -26.55 19.37
CA GLY A 17 -4.68 -26.17 18.42
C GLY A 17 -5.09 -25.01 17.54
N PHE A 18 -4.14 -24.52 16.75
CA PHE A 18 -4.32 -23.41 15.83
C PHE A 18 -3.69 -23.72 14.47
N VAL A 19 -4.44 -23.51 13.42
CA VAL A 19 -3.97 -23.68 12.03
C VAL A 19 -4.17 -22.38 11.27
N THR A 20 -3.17 -21.98 10.51
CA THR A 20 -3.26 -20.83 9.61
C THR A 20 -3.05 -21.27 8.16
N ASN A 21 -3.76 -20.64 7.24
CA ASN A 21 -3.60 -20.81 5.81
C ASN A 21 -3.05 -19.51 5.22
N PRO A 22 -1.74 -19.43 4.97
CA PRO A 22 -1.11 -18.22 4.40
C PRO A 22 -1.47 -18.04 2.94
N MET A 23 -1.14 -16.86 2.39
CA MET A 23 -1.22 -16.59 0.94
C MET A 23 -0.30 -17.53 0.15
N GLU A 24 -0.51 -17.61 -1.16
CA GLU A 24 0.42 -18.28 -2.08
C GLU A 24 1.81 -17.60 -2.16
N HIS A 25 1.89 -16.32 -1.81
CA HIS A 25 3.14 -15.55 -1.73
C HIS A 25 3.85 -15.86 -0.43
N ALA A 26 4.77 -16.81 -0.47
CA ALA A 26 5.41 -17.38 0.72
C ALA A 26 6.20 -16.35 1.52
N GLU A 27 6.96 -15.50 0.86
CA GLU A 27 7.79 -14.50 1.51
C GLU A 27 6.95 -13.37 2.13
N ALA A 28 5.99 -12.84 1.40
CA ALA A 28 5.07 -11.82 1.91
C ALA A 28 4.19 -12.36 3.05
N SER A 29 3.86 -13.65 3.04
CA SER A 29 3.12 -14.33 4.11
C SER A 29 3.85 -14.34 5.45
N LYS A 30 5.18 -14.24 5.46
CA LYS A 30 5.99 -14.25 6.71
C LYS A 30 5.56 -13.16 7.68
N ILE A 31 5.11 -11.99 7.20
CA ILE A 31 4.61 -10.90 8.04
C ILE A 31 3.36 -11.35 8.82
N ALA A 32 2.39 -11.95 8.13
CA ALA A 32 1.18 -12.46 8.76
C ALA A 32 1.45 -13.69 9.63
N ILE A 33 2.30 -14.61 9.19
CA ILE A 33 2.70 -15.82 9.93
C ILE A 33 3.37 -15.44 11.27
N TYR A 34 4.27 -14.45 11.26
CA TYR A 34 4.89 -13.94 12.46
C TYR A 34 3.84 -13.43 13.46
N SER A 35 2.88 -12.66 12.98
CA SER A 35 1.80 -12.10 13.79
C SER A 35 0.90 -13.20 14.35
N VAL A 36 0.52 -14.18 13.55
CA VAL A 36 -0.31 -15.32 13.96
C VAL A 36 0.44 -16.20 14.98
N ALA A 37 1.73 -16.46 14.77
CA ALA A 37 2.55 -17.23 15.70
C ALA A 37 2.68 -16.52 17.07
N SER A 38 2.89 -15.20 17.06
CA SER A 38 2.95 -14.40 18.29
C SER A 38 1.62 -14.41 19.04
N TYR A 39 0.48 -14.32 18.32
CA TYR A 39 -0.84 -14.45 18.91
C TYR A 39 -1.06 -15.85 19.53
N ALA A 40 -0.74 -16.92 18.79
CA ALA A 40 -0.90 -18.28 19.26
C ALA A 40 -0.01 -18.59 20.49
N TRP A 41 1.18 -18.01 20.54
CA TRP A 41 2.12 -18.18 21.66
C TRP A 41 1.64 -17.53 22.95
N ASN A 42 1.14 -16.30 22.89
CA ASN A 42 0.65 -15.58 24.07
C ASN A 42 -0.47 -14.58 23.70
N PRO A 43 -1.72 -15.08 23.53
CA PRO A 43 -2.83 -14.24 23.08
C PRO A 43 -3.14 -13.09 24.03
N THR A 44 -2.94 -13.25 25.34
CA THR A 44 -3.25 -12.22 26.35
C THR A 44 -2.30 -11.03 26.31
N LYS A 45 -1.08 -11.21 25.80
CA LYS A 45 -0.07 -10.15 25.64
C LYS A 45 0.10 -9.72 24.19
N TYR A 46 -0.65 -10.31 23.28
CA TYR A 46 -0.56 -9.98 21.87
C TYR A 46 -0.95 -8.52 21.60
N ASN A 47 -0.11 -7.81 20.85
CA ASN A 47 -0.37 -6.48 20.35
C ASN A 47 -0.13 -6.49 18.84
N SER A 48 -1.18 -6.29 18.06
CA SER A 48 -1.15 -6.45 16.60
C SER A 48 -0.19 -5.48 15.92
N GLU A 49 -0.22 -4.20 16.29
CA GLU A 49 0.63 -3.17 15.70
C GLU A 49 2.11 -3.39 16.02
N LYS A 50 2.41 -3.62 17.31
CA LYS A 50 3.79 -3.90 17.71
C LYS A 50 4.32 -5.14 17.02
N THR A 51 3.55 -6.22 17.01
CA THR A 51 3.96 -7.49 16.39
C THR A 51 4.16 -7.36 14.90
N TRP A 52 3.33 -6.58 14.21
CA TRP A 52 3.47 -6.29 12.80
C TRP A 52 4.77 -5.54 12.48
N LYS A 53 5.09 -4.51 13.27
CA LYS A 53 6.37 -3.79 13.14
C LYS A 53 7.57 -4.68 13.46
N ASP A 54 7.47 -5.50 14.50
CA ASP A 54 8.51 -6.47 14.85
C ASP A 54 8.72 -7.48 13.70
N ALA A 55 7.66 -7.94 13.04
CA ALA A 55 7.75 -8.84 11.89
C ALA A 55 8.50 -8.19 10.72
N ILE A 56 8.15 -6.97 10.36
CA ILE A 56 8.78 -6.20 9.27
C ILE A 56 10.27 -5.98 9.58
N MET A 57 10.59 -5.55 10.81
CA MET A 57 11.96 -5.34 11.25
C MET A 57 12.80 -6.63 11.21
N ASN A 58 12.21 -7.78 11.53
CA ASN A 58 12.91 -9.07 11.46
C ASN A 58 13.11 -9.57 10.03
N ILE A 59 12.19 -9.25 9.11
CA ILE A 59 12.24 -9.73 7.74
C ILE A 59 13.17 -8.87 6.88
N LEU A 60 13.12 -7.55 7.05
CA LEU A 60 13.89 -6.60 6.25
C LEU A 60 14.41 -5.45 7.14
N PRO A 61 15.41 -5.71 8.02
CA PRO A 61 15.91 -4.68 8.95
C PRO A 61 16.51 -3.46 8.25
N ASP A 62 17.16 -3.65 7.09
CA ASP A 62 17.87 -2.59 6.37
C ASP A 62 16.94 -1.61 5.64
N ALA A 63 15.66 -1.95 5.45
CA ALA A 63 14.64 -1.11 4.83
C ALA A 63 13.25 -1.33 5.47
N ALA A 64 13.23 -1.50 6.79
CA ALA A 64 12.00 -1.80 7.53
C ALA A 64 11.00 -0.64 7.48
N THR A 65 11.45 0.60 7.50
CA THR A 65 10.60 1.80 7.41
C THR A 65 9.86 1.85 6.08
N GLU A 66 10.56 1.59 4.99
CA GLU A 66 10.02 1.60 3.63
C GLU A 66 9.04 0.44 3.41
N LEU A 67 9.37 -0.75 3.96
CA LEU A 67 8.48 -1.90 3.91
C LEU A 67 7.23 -1.68 4.77
N GLU A 68 7.35 -1.07 5.95
CA GLU A 68 6.20 -0.67 6.79
C GLU A 68 5.30 0.31 6.06
N PHE A 69 5.88 1.33 5.44
CA PHE A 69 5.13 2.32 4.67
C PHE A 69 4.41 1.67 3.48
N PHE A 70 5.09 0.87 2.68
CA PHE A 70 4.48 0.12 1.60
C PHE A 70 3.34 -0.79 2.09
N ALA A 71 3.57 -1.56 3.15
CA ALA A 71 2.58 -2.48 3.70
C ALA A 71 1.34 -1.78 4.27
N ALA A 72 1.48 -0.58 4.84
CA ALA A 72 0.37 0.24 5.33
C ALA A 72 -0.56 0.73 4.20
N HIS A 73 -0.03 0.87 3.00
CA HIS A 73 -0.77 1.24 1.79
C HIS A 73 -1.18 0.03 0.91
N ASN A 74 -0.89 -1.20 1.35
CA ASN A 74 -1.20 -2.45 0.65
C ASN A 74 -1.75 -3.50 1.63
N SER A 75 -2.68 -3.10 2.49
CA SER A 75 -3.24 -3.96 3.54
C SER A 75 -4.67 -4.44 3.25
N ASP A 76 -5.42 -3.76 2.39
CA ASP A 76 -6.77 -4.19 2.02
C ASP A 76 -6.71 -5.39 1.05
N LEU A 77 -7.55 -6.39 1.34
CA LEU A 77 -7.68 -7.58 0.50
C LEU A 77 -8.49 -7.35 -0.77
N GLY A 78 -9.08 -6.17 -0.92
CA GLY A 78 -10.04 -5.90 -1.99
C GLY A 78 -11.36 -6.69 -1.82
N PRO A 79 -12.24 -6.65 -2.83
CA PRO A 79 -13.47 -7.42 -2.82
C PRO A 79 -13.18 -8.93 -2.75
N ASN A 80 -13.78 -9.62 -1.79
CA ASN A 80 -13.65 -11.06 -1.63
C ASN A 80 -14.99 -11.68 -1.18
N GLY A 81 -15.12 -12.99 -1.35
CA GLY A 81 -16.35 -13.73 -1.04
C GLY A 81 -16.75 -13.70 0.44
N HIS A 82 -15.83 -13.43 1.33
CA HIS A 82 -16.06 -13.34 2.77
C HIS A 82 -16.49 -11.93 3.22
N LYS A 83 -16.51 -10.95 2.32
CA LYS A 83 -16.83 -9.53 2.59
C LYS A 83 -15.91 -8.89 3.63
N TYR A 84 -14.78 -9.51 3.90
CA TYR A 84 -13.79 -8.98 4.83
C TYR A 84 -12.97 -7.90 4.13
N ARG A 85 -12.99 -6.71 4.70
CA ARG A 85 -12.18 -5.56 4.24
C ARG A 85 -11.24 -5.15 5.36
N ARG A 86 -10.07 -4.68 4.98
CA ARG A 86 -9.12 -4.10 5.90
C ARG A 86 -8.87 -2.64 5.51
N GLU A 87 -8.73 -1.82 6.50
CA GLU A 87 -8.36 -0.42 6.26
C GLU A 87 -6.91 -0.36 5.77
N GLU A 88 -6.69 0.50 4.80
CA GLU A 88 -5.36 0.85 4.32
C GLU A 88 -5.28 2.35 4.09
N SER A 89 -4.07 2.90 4.03
CA SER A 89 -3.86 4.34 3.84
C SER A 89 -4.63 5.21 4.83
N VAL A 90 -4.89 4.71 6.05
CA VAL A 90 -5.81 5.31 7.03
C VAL A 90 -5.46 6.77 7.32
N ASN A 91 -4.16 7.07 7.41
CA ASN A 91 -3.68 8.42 7.70
C ASN A 91 -3.83 9.37 6.50
N LEU A 92 -3.88 8.84 5.28
CA LEU A 92 -3.97 9.63 4.05
C LEU A 92 -5.42 9.89 3.63
N GLN A 93 -6.33 8.95 3.85
CA GLN A 93 -7.72 9.01 3.38
C GLN A 93 -8.43 10.32 3.69
N PRO A 94 -8.41 10.86 4.95
CA PRO A 94 -9.10 12.10 5.26
C PRO A 94 -8.57 13.30 4.46
N THR A 95 -7.25 13.37 4.28
CA THR A 95 -6.59 14.43 3.50
C THR A 95 -6.94 14.32 2.02
N ALA A 96 -6.86 13.12 1.45
CA ALA A 96 -7.20 12.88 0.05
C ALA A 96 -8.67 13.21 -0.24
N GLN A 97 -9.56 12.82 0.66
CA GLN A 97 -10.99 13.13 0.55
C GLN A 97 -11.23 14.63 0.64
N SER A 98 -10.69 15.31 1.66
CA SER A 98 -10.82 16.77 1.86
C SER A 98 -10.34 17.55 0.62
N PHE A 99 -9.14 17.19 0.13
CA PHE A 99 -8.57 17.82 -1.05
C PHE A 99 -9.46 17.62 -2.29
N THR A 100 -9.87 16.38 -2.55
CA THR A 100 -10.65 16.02 -3.74
C THR A 100 -12.01 16.71 -3.73
N GLU A 101 -12.74 16.64 -2.61
CA GLU A 101 -14.06 17.25 -2.48
C GLU A 101 -14.00 18.76 -2.66
N SER A 102 -13.04 19.43 -2.01
CA SER A 102 -12.87 20.88 -2.09
C SER A 102 -12.50 21.31 -3.51
N TYR A 103 -11.60 20.58 -4.15
CA TYR A 103 -11.16 20.91 -5.51
C TYR A 103 -12.24 20.66 -6.56
N ILE A 104 -12.99 19.57 -6.45
CA ILE A 104 -14.09 19.29 -7.40
C ILE A 104 -15.19 20.36 -7.28
N LYS A 105 -15.60 20.71 -6.05
CA LYS A 105 -16.71 21.62 -5.80
C LYS A 105 -16.34 23.10 -6.08
N ASN A 106 -15.19 23.51 -5.56
CA ASN A 106 -14.85 24.93 -5.44
C ASN A 106 -13.59 25.34 -6.21
N LYS A 107 -12.84 24.39 -6.76
CA LYS A 107 -11.50 24.60 -7.33
C LYS A 107 -10.52 25.21 -6.30
N THR A 108 -10.66 24.80 -5.01
CA THR A 108 -9.80 25.25 -3.92
C THR A 108 -9.27 24.06 -3.14
N TYR A 109 -8.16 24.25 -2.46
CA TYR A 109 -7.58 23.29 -1.52
C TYR A 109 -6.79 24.04 -0.44
N THR A 110 -6.43 23.36 0.64
CA THR A 110 -5.50 23.91 1.62
C THR A 110 -4.07 23.55 1.25
N GLU A 111 -3.11 24.45 1.47
CA GLU A 111 -1.68 24.15 1.26
C GLU A 111 -1.22 22.99 2.16
N LYS A 112 -1.84 22.82 3.32
CA LYS A 112 -1.58 21.69 4.21
C LYS A 112 -1.94 20.36 3.54
N ASP A 113 -3.15 20.23 3.01
CA ASP A 113 -3.59 18.99 2.35
C ASP A 113 -2.74 18.72 1.11
N PHE A 114 -2.42 19.76 0.33
CA PHE A 114 -1.55 19.66 -0.82
C PHE A 114 -0.16 19.12 -0.45
N SER A 115 0.47 19.68 0.60
CA SER A 115 1.80 19.27 1.05
C SER A 115 1.80 17.83 1.55
N ILE A 116 0.80 17.43 2.34
CA ILE A 116 0.69 16.05 2.84
C ILE A 116 0.58 15.06 1.66
N LEU A 117 -0.26 15.37 0.67
CA LEU A 117 -0.40 14.52 -0.52
C LEU A 117 0.90 14.44 -1.31
N GLN A 118 1.57 15.58 -1.54
CA GLN A 118 2.82 15.63 -2.27
C GLN A 118 3.94 14.84 -1.56
N GLU A 119 4.07 15.00 -0.24
CA GLU A 119 5.03 14.26 0.58
C GLU A 119 4.75 12.76 0.51
N THR A 120 3.48 12.35 0.66
CA THR A 120 3.09 10.93 0.60
C THR A 120 3.37 10.32 -0.77
N PHE A 121 2.99 11.00 -1.86
CA PHE A 121 3.27 10.50 -3.21
C PHE A 121 4.78 10.45 -3.51
N SER A 122 5.54 11.41 -3.02
CA SER A 122 7.01 11.37 -3.16
C SER A 122 7.62 10.22 -2.36
N GLN A 123 7.11 9.96 -1.15
CA GLN A 123 7.53 8.83 -0.32
C GLN A 123 7.17 7.48 -0.95
N MET A 124 6.04 7.37 -1.66
CA MET A 124 5.70 6.14 -2.42
C MET A 124 6.78 5.83 -3.47
N VAL A 125 7.25 6.85 -4.19
CA VAL A 125 8.32 6.69 -5.19
C VAL A 125 9.63 6.29 -4.53
N GLU A 126 10.05 7.05 -3.52
CA GLU A 126 11.32 6.85 -2.82
C GLU A 126 11.38 5.48 -2.12
N SER A 127 10.34 5.13 -1.36
CA SER A 127 10.28 3.83 -0.68
C SER A 127 10.31 2.67 -1.66
N SER A 128 9.64 2.79 -2.82
CA SER A 128 9.71 1.77 -3.86
C SER A 128 11.12 1.60 -4.41
N ASP A 129 11.83 2.70 -4.69
CA ASP A 129 13.20 2.65 -5.21
C ASP A 129 14.18 2.04 -4.20
N ILE A 130 14.04 2.41 -2.91
CA ILE A 130 14.85 1.84 -1.83
C ILE A 130 14.58 0.33 -1.71
N LEU A 131 13.32 -0.10 -1.69
CA LEU A 131 12.97 -1.51 -1.58
C LEU A 131 13.50 -2.31 -2.78
N VAL A 132 13.31 -1.82 -4.00
CA VAL A 132 13.83 -2.47 -5.23
C VAL A 132 15.35 -2.63 -5.19
N ALA A 133 16.08 -1.66 -4.63
CA ALA A 133 17.54 -1.76 -4.49
C ALA A 133 17.99 -2.89 -3.54
N HIS A 134 17.10 -3.43 -2.71
CA HIS A 134 17.37 -4.58 -1.83
C HIS A 134 16.97 -5.94 -2.41
N ALA A 135 16.50 -6.00 -3.67
CA ALA A 135 15.99 -7.22 -4.30
C ALA A 135 17.01 -8.38 -4.33
N ASP A 136 18.27 -8.09 -4.61
CA ASP A 136 19.32 -9.12 -4.74
C ASP A 136 19.55 -9.93 -3.45
N LYS A 137 19.19 -9.39 -2.29
CA LYS A 137 19.46 -9.98 -0.98
C LYS A 137 18.21 -10.43 -0.25
N ASN A 138 17.04 -10.06 -0.74
CA ASN A 138 15.78 -10.24 -0.01
C ASN A 138 14.69 -10.84 -0.88
N PRO A 139 14.38 -12.13 -0.73
CA PRO A 139 13.36 -12.82 -1.53
C PRO A 139 11.97 -12.16 -1.46
N ILE A 140 11.60 -11.56 -0.33
CA ILE A 140 10.32 -10.84 -0.21
C ILE A 140 10.21 -9.71 -1.25
N ILE A 141 11.30 -8.99 -1.50
CA ILE A 141 11.29 -7.88 -2.47
C ILE A 141 11.09 -8.41 -3.90
N VAL A 142 11.73 -9.52 -4.23
CA VAL A 142 11.53 -10.18 -5.54
C VAL A 142 10.08 -10.60 -5.72
N GLU A 143 9.46 -11.17 -4.68
CA GLU A 143 8.08 -11.65 -4.71
C GLU A 143 7.07 -10.52 -4.87
N ILE A 144 7.27 -9.38 -4.19
CA ILE A 144 6.36 -8.23 -4.25
C ILE A 144 6.73 -7.19 -5.32
N MET A 145 7.73 -7.45 -6.15
CA MET A 145 8.26 -6.52 -7.14
C MET A 145 7.18 -5.86 -8.02
N PRO A 146 6.21 -6.59 -8.58
CA PRO A 146 5.17 -5.98 -9.40
C PRO A 146 4.31 -4.96 -8.63
N TRP A 147 4.02 -5.22 -7.34
CA TRP A 147 3.29 -4.28 -6.48
C TRP A 147 4.12 -3.04 -6.15
N LEU A 148 5.44 -3.20 -5.99
CA LEU A 148 6.35 -2.06 -5.79
C LEU A 148 6.38 -1.16 -7.02
N TYR A 149 6.43 -1.73 -8.22
CA TYR A 149 6.35 -0.94 -9.45
C TYR A 149 5.02 -0.22 -9.58
N GLN A 150 3.91 -0.88 -9.26
CA GLN A 150 2.59 -0.27 -9.29
C GLN A 150 2.49 0.87 -8.27
N PHE A 151 3.02 0.67 -7.07
CA PHE A 151 3.04 1.66 -6.00
C PHE A 151 3.88 2.90 -6.37
N LYS A 152 5.03 2.68 -7.01
CA LYS A 152 5.86 3.76 -7.56
C LYS A 152 5.10 4.58 -8.60
N LEU A 153 4.49 3.91 -9.58
CA LEU A 153 3.71 4.58 -10.63
C LEU A 153 2.51 5.35 -10.07
N LEU A 154 1.89 4.85 -8.99
CA LEU A 154 0.84 5.56 -8.29
C LEU A 154 1.37 6.87 -7.67
N GLY A 155 2.51 6.82 -6.99
CA GLY A 155 3.17 8.01 -6.44
C GLY A 155 3.56 9.04 -7.51
N GLU A 156 4.16 8.58 -8.62
CA GLU A 156 4.50 9.43 -9.76
C GLU A 156 3.24 10.07 -10.35
N THR A 157 2.17 9.28 -10.54
CA THR A 157 0.89 9.78 -11.06
C THR A 157 0.29 10.83 -10.13
N GLY A 158 0.31 10.60 -8.82
CA GLY A 158 -0.17 11.56 -7.82
C GLY A 158 0.58 12.89 -7.89
N ASN A 159 1.91 12.84 -7.93
CA ASN A 159 2.74 14.06 -8.08
C ASN A 159 2.45 14.81 -9.38
N GLU A 160 2.27 14.11 -10.50
CA GLU A 160 1.92 14.75 -11.78
C GLU A 160 0.51 15.37 -11.74
N VAL A 161 -0.46 14.73 -11.09
CA VAL A 161 -1.81 15.29 -10.89
C VAL A 161 -1.75 16.56 -10.03
N LEU A 162 -1.00 16.57 -8.94
CA LEU A 162 -0.81 17.78 -8.13
C LEU A 162 -0.14 18.91 -8.94
N ALA A 163 0.82 18.57 -9.79
CA ALA A 163 1.44 19.54 -10.70
C ALA A 163 0.43 20.07 -11.75
N MET A 164 -0.52 19.23 -12.23
CA MET A 164 -1.62 19.70 -13.08
C MET A 164 -2.53 20.69 -12.38
N VAL A 165 -2.89 20.41 -11.11
CA VAL A 165 -3.68 21.34 -10.28
C VAL A 165 -3.01 22.71 -10.22
N LYS A 166 -1.73 22.76 -9.87
CA LYS A 166 -0.97 24.02 -9.81
C LYS A 166 -0.83 24.72 -11.19
N ALA A 167 -0.71 23.96 -12.26
CA ALA A 167 -0.68 24.54 -13.61
C ALA A 167 -2.03 25.15 -14.00
N TYR A 168 -3.12 24.48 -13.64
CA TYR A 168 -4.48 24.99 -13.86
C TYR A 168 -4.72 26.30 -13.09
N ASP A 169 -4.36 26.35 -11.81
CA ASP A 169 -4.52 27.54 -10.96
C ASP A 169 -3.73 28.75 -11.47
N LYS A 170 -2.59 28.48 -12.14
CA LYS A 170 -1.74 29.51 -12.76
C LYS A 170 -2.13 29.83 -14.20
N ASN A 171 -3.20 29.23 -14.75
CA ASN A 171 -3.60 29.29 -16.17
C ASN A 171 -2.47 28.91 -17.12
N ASP A 172 -1.54 28.03 -16.73
CA ASP A 172 -0.48 27.50 -17.57
C ASP A 172 -0.98 26.27 -18.34
N GLN A 173 -1.68 26.55 -19.44
CA GLN A 173 -2.26 25.51 -20.30
C GLN A 173 -1.19 24.58 -20.89
N SER A 174 -0.01 25.11 -21.23
CA SER A 174 1.07 24.31 -21.81
C SER A 174 1.59 23.28 -20.80
N LEU A 175 1.87 23.70 -19.57
CA LEU A 175 2.30 22.81 -18.50
C LEU A 175 1.21 21.80 -18.15
N PHE A 176 -0.03 22.25 -18.01
CA PHE A 176 -1.18 21.38 -17.76
C PHE A 176 -1.28 20.25 -18.78
N MET A 177 -1.24 20.56 -20.08
CA MET A 177 -1.35 19.56 -21.14
C MET A 177 -0.16 18.59 -21.16
N ARG A 178 1.05 19.07 -20.87
CA ARG A 178 2.23 18.20 -20.76
C ARG A 178 2.09 17.21 -19.61
N LYS A 179 1.67 17.68 -18.43
CA LYS A 179 1.43 16.86 -17.23
C LYS A 179 0.29 15.86 -17.47
N TYR A 180 -0.81 16.30 -18.07
CA TYR A 180 -1.92 15.41 -18.45
C TYR A 180 -1.47 14.24 -19.34
N LYS A 181 -0.67 14.54 -20.38
CA LYS A 181 -0.13 13.47 -21.26
C LYS A 181 0.75 12.49 -20.47
N HIS A 182 1.55 12.99 -19.53
CA HIS A 182 2.40 12.14 -18.68
C HIS A 182 1.54 11.26 -17.75
N VAL A 183 0.54 11.81 -17.09
CA VAL A 183 -0.44 11.04 -16.31
C VAL A 183 -1.05 9.91 -17.13
N LYS A 184 -1.47 10.19 -18.38
CA LYS A 184 -2.02 9.15 -19.26
C LYS A 184 -1.01 8.07 -19.61
N ALA A 185 0.27 8.42 -19.78
CA ALA A 185 1.33 7.44 -20.02
C ALA A 185 1.59 6.56 -18.79
N LEU A 186 1.63 7.14 -17.59
CA LEU A 186 1.78 6.40 -16.32
C LEU A 186 0.59 5.45 -16.09
N GLN A 187 -0.64 5.91 -16.32
CA GLN A 187 -1.83 5.06 -16.24
C GLN A 187 -1.77 3.89 -17.22
N GLN A 188 -1.23 4.10 -18.43
CA GLN A 188 -1.05 3.02 -19.40
C GLN A 188 -0.01 1.99 -18.91
N GLN A 189 1.06 2.42 -18.26
CA GLN A 189 2.05 1.51 -17.65
C GLN A 189 1.42 0.70 -16.50
N MET A 190 0.65 1.35 -15.62
CA MET A 190 -0.09 0.67 -14.54
C MET A 190 -1.04 -0.39 -15.09
N PHE A 191 -1.77 -0.06 -16.16
CA PHE A 191 -2.65 -1.00 -16.84
C PHE A 191 -1.87 -2.18 -17.45
N GLN A 192 -0.70 -1.96 -18.03
CA GLN A 192 0.15 -3.02 -18.56
C GLN A 192 0.62 -3.99 -17.47
N ILE A 193 1.00 -3.47 -16.29
CA ILE A 193 1.36 -4.31 -15.14
C ILE A 193 0.15 -5.15 -14.72
N ASP A 194 -1.01 -4.55 -14.58
CA ASP A 194 -2.25 -5.26 -14.24
C ASP A 194 -2.56 -6.37 -15.26
N GLN A 195 -2.49 -6.07 -16.56
CA GLN A 195 -2.69 -7.06 -17.60
C GLN A 195 -1.66 -8.19 -17.60
N THR A 196 -0.43 -7.91 -17.20
CA THR A 196 0.64 -8.92 -17.15
C THR A 196 0.47 -9.88 -15.98
N TYR A 197 0.11 -9.38 -14.81
CA TYR A 197 0.09 -10.14 -13.56
C TYR A 197 -1.30 -10.58 -13.10
N ASN A 198 -2.38 -10.00 -13.67
CA ASN A 198 -3.76 -10.33 -13.32
C ASN A 198 -4.40 -11.28 -14.35
N GLN A 199 -3.71 -12.36 -14.67
CA GLN A 199 -4.16 -13.34 -15.69
C GLN A 199 -5.08 -14.43 -15.13
N ASN A 200 -5.03 -14.67 -13.82
CA ASN A 200 -5.82 -15.72 -13.19
C ASN A 200 -7.12 -15.16 -12.58
N PRO A 201 -8.31 -15.57 -13.05
CA PRO A 201 -9.57 -15.08 -12.50
C PRO A 201 -9.83 -15.53 -11.05
N TYR A 202 -9.17 -16.59 -10.60
CA TYR A 202 -9.28 -17.11 -9.23
C TYR A 202 -8.27 -16.51 -8.26
N GLN A 203 -7.21 -15.95 -8.77
CA GLN A 203 -6.13 -15.32 -8.03
C GLN A 203 -5.91 -13.93 -8.62
N PRO A 204 -6.71 -12.94 -8.20
CA PRO A 204 -6.56 -11.60 -8.72
C PRO A 204 -5.16 -11.07 -8.39
N GLY A 205 -4.44 -10.68 -9.43
CA GLY A 205 -3.11 -10.11 -9.32
C GLY A 205 -3.15 -8.65 -8.87
N ILE A 206 -2.19 -7.90 -9.35
CA ILE A 206 -2.02 -6.50 -9.00
C ILE A 206 -3.11 -5.68 -9.68
N LYS A 207 -3.94 -5.03 -8.88
CA LYS A 207 -4.93 -4.07 -9.40
C LYS A 207 -4.33 -2.68 -9.41
N THR A 208 -4.56 -1.95 -10.49
CA THR A 208 -4.38 -0.50 -10.48
C THR A 208 -5.30 0.09 -9.42
N ALA A 209 -4.77 0.99 -8.59
CA ALA A 209 -5.62 1.80 -7.76
C ALA A 209 -6.53 2.62 -8.68
N GLY A 210 -7.84 2.42 -8.54
CA GLY A 210 -8.88 3.11 -9.31
C GLY A 210 -9.03 4.56 -8.88
#